data_1d35017217a7eb02a6d8c36ccd614302
#
_entry.id   1d35017217a7eb02a6d8c36ccd614302
#
_cell.length_a   1.000
_cell.length_b   1.000
_cell.length_c   1.000
_cell.angle_alpha   90.00
_cell.angle_beta   90.00
_cell.angle_gamma   90.00
#
_symmetry.space_group_name_H-M   'P 1'
#
loop_
_entity.id
_entity.type
_entity.pdbx_description
1 polymer ?
#
loop_
_entity_poly.entity_id
_entity_poly.type
_entity_poly.pdbx_seq_one_letter_code
_entity_poly.pdbx_strand_id
1 'polypeptide(L)'
;MNETLDVLGAPMMVKADGSPVAAFVADHPIPPGYFVPPHRHDSDDEMLVVVEGELTLIGEAGECRIQAGDSATFARGDLHGFRNDTAGIVRLIVVATPGLQAAEMFRHFDRATREAGAPLAPPQVVAIAGEYGVRFG
;
A
#
# COMPACT_ATOMS: atom_id res chain seq x y z
N MET A 1 -17.07 8.85 -6.89
CA MET A 1 -17.28 7.43 -6.60
C MET A 1 -16.31 7.00 -5.51
N ASN A 2 -16.80 6.31 -4.49
CA ASN A 2 -15.98 5.84 -3.39
C ASN A 2 -16.07 4.32 -3.30
N GLU A 3 -14.99 3.68 -3.70
CA GLU A 3 -14.82 2.24 -3.56
C GLU A 3 -13.92 2.01 -2.34
N THR A 4 -14.37 1.17 -1.41
CA THR A 4 -13.58 0.82 -0.23
C THR A 4 -13.17 -0.64 -0.32
N LEU A 5 -11.85 -0.87 -0.23
CA LEU A 5 -11.26 -2.19 -0.28
C LEU A 5 -10.71 -2.56 1.09
N ASP A 6 -10.73 -3.85 1.40
CA ASP A 6 -9.99 -4.40 2.53
C ASP A 6 -8.62 -4.83 2.00
N VAL A 7 -7.58 -4.09 2.37
CA VAL A 7 -6.21 -4.36 1.93
C VAL A 7 -5.39 -4.81 3.11
N LEU A 8 -5.26 -6.13 3.24
CA LEU A 8 -4.46 -6.78 4.29
C LEU A 8 -4.86 -6.33 5.70
N GLY A 9 -6.16 -6.15 5.92
CA GLY A 9 -6.71 -5.80 7.23
C GLY A 9 -6.89 -4.31 7.49
N ALA A 10 -6.67 -3.45 6.49
CA ALA A 10 -6.92 -2.01 6.62
C ALA A 10 -7.79 -1.51 5.46
N PRO A 11 -8.71 -0.57 5.72
CA PRO A 11 -9.55 -0.02 4.65
C PRO A 11 -8.72 0.86 3.72
N MET A 12 -9.02 0.76 2.44
CA MET A 12 -8.42 1.61 1.42
C MET A 12 -9.54 2.21 0.57
N MET A 13 -9.71 3.51 0.64
CA MET A 13 -10.76 4.22 -0.10
C MET A 13 -10.20 4.76 -1.39
N VAL A 14 -10.59 4.14 -2.51
CA VAL A 14 -10.06 4.46 -3.84
C VAL A 14 -10.62 5.78 -4.34
N LYS A 15 -9.74 6.68 -4.76
CA LYS A 15 -10.08 8.00 -5.32
C LYS A 15 -9.85 8.05 -6.83
N ALA A 16 -8.83 7.33 -7.34
CA ALA A 16 -8.55 7.17 -8.75
C ALA A 16 -7.95 5.79 -8.95
N ASP A 17 -8.29 5.13 -10.05
CA ASP A 17 -7.93 3.71 -10.24
C ASP A 17 -7.08 3.45 -11.49
N GLY A 18 -6.42 4.48 -12.01
CA GLY A 18 -5.52 4.37 -13.15
C GLY A 18 -6.16 4.70 -14.49
N SER A 19 -7.47 4.95 -14.55
CA SER A 19 -8.19 5.28 -15.78
C SER A 19 -9.43 6.10 -15.45
N PRO A 20 -9.70 7.24 -16.10
CA PRO A 20 -8.96 7.81 -17.26
C PRO A 20 -7.66 8.52 -16.90
N VAL A 21 -7.42 8.77 -15.61
CA VAL A 21 -6.18 9.41 -15.15
C VAL A 21 -5.15 8.33 -14.85
N ALA A 22 -3.92 8.50 -15.33
CA ALA A 22 -2.84 7.54 -15.14
C ALA A 22 -2.23 7.67 -13.74
N ALA A 23 -3.06 7.44 -12.74
CA ALA A 23 -2.66 7.41 -11.34
C ALA A 23 -3.68 6.60 -10.53
N PHE A 24 -3.19 5.75 -9.66
CA PHE A 24 -3.97 5.18 -8.57
C PHE A 24 -3.82 6.10 -7.37
N VAL A 25 -4.91 6.50 -6.76
CA VAL A 25 -4.90 7.35 -5.55
C VAL A 25 -5.88 6.77 -4.55
N ALA A 26 -5.46 6.57 -3.33
CA ALA A 26 -6.32 6.06 -2.27
C ALA A 26 -6.00 6.69 -0.92
N ASP A 27 -7.04 6.82 -0.10
CA ASP A 27 -6.95 7.18 1.30
C ASP A 27 -6.88 5.87 2.10
N HIS A 28 -5.83 5.71 2.87
CA HIS A 28 -5.52 4.43 3.52
C HIS A 28 -5.22 4.63 5.01
N PRO A 29 -6.25 4.63 5.87
CA PRO A 29 -6.02 4.64 7.31
C PRO A 29 -5.54 3.25 7.74
N ILE A 30 -4.39 3.19 8.42
CA ILE A 30 -3.79 1.95 8.87
C ILE A 30 -3.74 1.88 10.39
N PRO A 31 -4.15 0.74 10.97
CA PRO A 31 -4.19 0.57 12.42
C PRO A 31 -2.80 0.35 13.03
N PRO A 32 -2.68 0.45 14.37
CA PRO A 32 -1.45 0.10 15.06
C PRO A 32 -0.97 -1.30 14.68
N GLY A 33 0.33 -1.45 14.46
CA GLY A 33 0.94 -2.72 14.09
C GLY A 33 0.82 -3.12 12.62
N TYR A 34 0.09 -2.36 11.82
CA TYR A 34 0.00 -2.64 10.39
C TYR A 34 1.39 -2.60 9.77
N PHE A 35 1.74 -3.64 9.04
CA PHE A 35 3.08 -3.81 8.51
C PHE A 35 3.02 -4.32 7.08
N VAL A 36 3.66 -3.57 6.19
CA VAL A 36 3.91 -4.01 4.81
C VAL A 36 5.41 -4.27 4.69
N PRO A 37 5.82 -5.54 4.58
CA PRO A 37 7.24 -5.87 4.45
C PRO A 37 7.88 -5.23 3.23
N PRO A 38 9.21 -5.06 3.23
CA PRO A 38 9.91 -4.50 2.07
C PRO A 38 9.61 -5.27 0.78
N HIS A 39 9.30 -4.52 -0.26
CA HIS A 39 8.93 -5.04 -1.58
C HIS A 39 9.34 -4.06 -2.67
N ARG A 40 9.25 -4.53 -3.92
CA ARG A 40 9.56 -3.74 -5.13
C ARG A 40 8.38 -3.82 -6.09
N HIS A 41 8.05 -2.70 -6.72
CA HIS A 41 7.06 -2.65 -7.80
C HIS A 41 7.79 -2.61 -9.15
N ASP A 42 7.46 -3.52 -10.05
CA ASP A 42 8.09 -3.56 -11.37
C ASP A 42 7.48 -2.55 -12.35
N SER A 43 6.21 -2.19 -12.13
CA SER A 43 5.44 -1.39 -13.11
C SER A 43 5.09 0.02 -12.67
N ASP A 44 5.09 0.29 -11.36
CA ASP A 44 4.60 1.56 -10.82
C ASP A 44 5.69 2.31 -10.05
N ASP A 45 5.70 3.63 -10.22
CA ASP A 45 6.29 4.53 -9.25
C ASP A 45 5.28 4.74 -8.13
N GLU A 46 5.72 5.00 -6.91
CA GLU A 46 4.83 5.14 -5.77
C GLU A 46 5.19 6.34 -4.92
N MET A 47 4.17 6.99 -4.35
CA MET A 47 4.34 8.04 -3.37
C MET A 47 3.41 7.78 -2.19
N LEU A 48 3.92 7.97 -0.97
CA LEU A 48 3.14 7.95 0.25
C LEU A 48 3.14 9.35 0.85
N VAL A 49 1.97 9.86 1.20
CA VAL A 49 1.81 11.13 1.91
C VAL A 49 1.18 10.84 3.26
N VAL A 50 1.84 11.26 4.34
CA VAL A 50 1.28 11.10 5.68
C VAL A 50 0.34 12.28 5.95
N VAL A 51 -0.92 11.99 6.20
CA VAL A 51 -1.94 13.00 6.52
C VAL A 51 -2.10 13.15 8.02
N GLU A 52 -2.07 12.04 8.75
CA GLU A 52 -2.18 12.01 10.22
C GLU A 52 -1.26 10.93 10.77
N GLY A 53 -0.61 11.23 11.90
CA GLY A 53 0.22 10.28 12.63
C GLY A 53 1.68 10.27 12.19
N GLU A 54 2.38 9.20 12.55
CA GLU A 54 3.79 8.99 12.24
C GLU A 54 3.98 7.61 11.63
N LEU A 55 4.68 7.54 10.51
CA LEU A 55 4.93 6.30 9.78
C LEU A 55 6.39 5.94 9.84
N THR A 56 6.70 4.67 10.12
CA THR A 56 8.03 4.13 9.98
C THR A 56 8.20 3.60 8.57
N LEU A 57 9.12 4.19 7.80
CA LEU A 57 9.50 3.74 6.47
C LEU A 57 10.68 2.79 6.55
N ILE A 58 10.68 1.78 5.70
CA ILE A 58 11.73 0.78 5.61
C ILE A 58 12.25 0.77 4.18
N GLY A 59 13.54 0.98 4.00
CA GLY A 59 14.19 0.97 2.69
C GLY A 59 15.54 0.25 2.74
N GLU A 60 16.29 0.30 1.65
CA GLU A 60 17.60 -0.36 1.59
C GLU A 60 18.59 0.24 2.59
N ALA A 61 18.46 1.54 2.89
CA ALA A 61 19.34 2.24 3.83
C ALA A 61 18.93 2.05 5.30
N GLY A 62 17.84 1.34 5.57
CA GLY A 62 17.33 1.12 6.92
C GLY A 62 15.97 1.78 7.14
N GLU A 63 15.68 2.09 8.40
CA GLU A 63 14.39 2.66 8.79
C GLU A 63 14.51 4.16 9.05
N CYS A 64 13.44 4.90 8.75
CA CYS A 64 13.29 6.28 9.15
C CYS A 64 11.83 6.57 9.47
N ARG A 65 11.56 7.67 10.16
CA ARG A 65 10.21 8.09 10.54
C ARG A 65 9.83 9.36 9.83
N ILE A 66 8.60 9.37 9.30
CA ILE A 66 8.00 10.57 8.74
C ILE A 66 6.65 10.82 9.42
N GLN A 67 6.24 12.07 9.47
CA GLN A 67 5.03 12.48 10.19
C GLN A 67 4.10 13.28 9.29
N ALA A 68 2.94 13.62 9.83
CA ALA A 68 1.92 14.38 9.10
C ALA A 68 2.52 15.58 8.37
N GLY A 69 2.22 15.69 7.08
CA GLY A 69 2.76 16.70 6.19
C GLY A 69 3.97 16.23 5.39
N ASP A 70 4.62 15.14 5.77
CA ASP A 70 5.76 14.58 5.04
C ASP A 70 5.29 13.62 3.96
N SER A 71 6.15 13.39 2.98
CA SER A 71 5.93 12.42 1.91
C SER A 71 7.20 11.65 1.61
N ALA A 72 7.03 10.49 0.98
CA ALA A 72 8.13 9.67 0.51
C ALA A 72 7.81 9.17 -0.90
N THR A 73 8.81 9.13 -1.77
CA THR A 73 8.66 8.67 -3.15
C THR A 73 9.59 7.50 -3.42
N PHE A 74 9.10 6.55 -4.20
CA PHE A 74 9.83 5.35 -4.57
C PHE A 74 9.67 5.13 -6.07
N ALA A 75 10.77 5.12 -6.79
CA ALA A 75 10.76 4.78 -8.21
C ALA A 75 10.54 3.27 -8.38
N ARG A 76 10.13 2.86 -9.56
CA ARG A 76 10.07 1.42 -9.92
C ARG A 76 11.35 0.73 -9.52
N GLY A 77 11.23 -0.44 -8.90
CA GLY A 77 12.35 -1.23 -8.48
C GLY A 77 12.96 -0.84 -7.14
N ASP A 78 12.58 0.29 -6.55
CA ASP A 78 13.08 0.67 -5.22
C ASP A 78 12.48 -0.22 -4.15
N LEU A 79 13.32 -0.74 -3.26
CA LEU A 79 12.87 -1.53 -2.13
C LEU A 79 12.28 -0.62 -1.07
N HIS A 80 11.04 -0.88 -0.67
CA HIS A 80 10.38 -0.10 0.37
C HIS A 80 9.30 -0.91 1.09
N GLY A 81 9.09 -0.56 2.33
CA GLY A 81 8.01 -1.06 3.17
C GLY A 81 7.68 -0.03 4.22
N PHE A 82 6.69 -0.30 5.04
CA PHE A 82 6.32 0.62 6.11
C PHE A 82 5.61 -0.12 7.25
N ARG A 83 5.59 0.55 8.40
CA ARG A 83 4.99 -0.01 9.62
C ARG A 83 4.40 1.12 10.45
N ASN A 84 3.23 0.87 11.04
CA ASN A 84 2.65 1.77 12.02
C ASN A 84 3.06 1.32 13.42
N ASP A 85 4.07 1.96 13.98
CA ASP A 85 4.60 1.67 15.32
C ASP A 85 3.90 2.48 16.41
N THR A 86 2.87 3.27 16.08
CA THR A 86 2.17 4.11 17.03
C THR A 86 0.97 3.41 17.65
N ALA A 87 0.38 4.01 18.68
CA ALA A 87 -0.80 3.48 19.35
C ALA A 87 -2.11 3.90 18.68
N GLY A 88 -2.05 4.73 17.64
CA GLY A 88 -3.23 5.25 16.93
C GLY A 88 -3.23 4.92 15.45
N ILE A 89 -4.29 5.37 14.77
CA ILE A 89 -4.41 5.24 13.32
C ILE A 89 -3.42 6.20 12.65
N VAL A 90 -2.69 5.70 11.64
CA VAL A 90 -1.91 6.54 10.72
C VAL A 90 -2.66 6.61 9.41
N ARG A 91 -2.91 7.82 8.93
CA ARG A 91 -3.65 8.02 7.69
C ARG A 91 -2.71 8.40 6.57
N LEU A 92 -2.71 7.59 5.51
CA LEU A 92 -1.84 7.76 4.35
C LEU A 92 -2.68 8.10 3.12
N ILE A 93 -2.09 8.87 2.20
CA ILE A 93 -2.53 8.89 0.81
C ILE A 93 -1.51 8.07 0.03
N VAL A 94 -1.98 7.05 -0.67
CA VAL A 94 -1.16 6.19 -1.53
C VAL A 94 -1.37 6.63 -2.97
N VAL A 95 -0.26 6.90 -3.67
CA VAL A 95 -0.29 7.25 -5.10
C VAL A 95 0.62 6.29 -5.84
N ALA A 96 0.13 5.68 -6.91
CA ALA A 96 0.93 4.85 -7.81
C ALA A 96 0.68 5.27 -9.25
N THR A 97 1.74 5.35 -10.05
CA THR A 97 1.65 5.76 -11.44
C THR A 97 2.40 4.79 -12.36
N PRO A 98 1.78 4.32 -13.45
CA PRO A 98 0.44 4.66 -13.99
C PRO A 98 -0.74 4.07 -13.20
N GLY A 99 -0.53 3.12 -12.28
CA GLY A 99 -1.49 2.72 -11.27
C GLY A 99 -2.48 1.62 -11.64
N LEU A 100 -2.54 1.16 -12.89
CA LEU A 100 -3.46 0.08 -13.28
C LEU A 100 -3.15 -1.23 -12.55
N GLN A 101 -1.88 -1.59 -12.44
CA GLN A 101 -1.47 -2.81 -11.74
C GLN A 101 -1.75 -2.71 -10.24
N ALA A 102 -1.51 -1.54 -9.65
CA ALA A 102 -1.80 -1.31 -8.24
C ALA A 102 -3.31 -1.46 -7.96
N ALA A 103 -4.15 -0.85 -8.78
CA ALA A 103 -5.60 -0.94 -8.64
C ALA A 103 -6.08 -2.40 -8.68
N GLU A 104 -5.62 -3.17 -9.66
CA GLU A 104 -6.00 -4.57 -9.82
C GLU A 104 -5.48 -5.43 -8.65
N MET A 105 -4.27 -5.19 -8.19
CA MET A 105 -3.70 -5.91 -7.05
C MET A 105 -4.51 -5.69 -5.78
N PHE A 106 -4.82 -4.44 -5.45
CA PHE A 106 -5.58 -4.12 -4.25
C PHE A 106 -7.00 -4.69 -4.30
N ARG A 107 -7.63 -4.66 -5.46
CA ARG A 107 -8.94 -5.30 -5.67
C ARG A 107 -8.85 -6.81 -5.50
N HIS A 108 -7.76 -7.42 -5.95
CA HIS A 108 -7.55 -8.84 -5.78
C HIS A 108 -7.37 -9.22 -4.30
N PHE A 109 -6.62 -8.45 -3.54
CA PHE A 109 -6.49 -8.66 -2.09
C PHE A 109 -7.86 -8.59 -1.40
N ASP A 110 -8.67 -7.60 -1.72
CA ASP A 110 -10.02 -7.44 -1.17
C ASP A 110 -10.90 -8.65 -1.50
N ARG A 111 -10.95 -9.04 -2.76
CA ARG A 111 -11.76 -10.16 -3.22
C ARG A 111 -11.34 -11.47 -2.57
N ALA A 112 -10.05 -11.76 -2.54
CA ALA A 112 -9.53 -12.99 -1.95
C ALA A 112 -9.79 -13.06 -0.44
N THR A 113 -9.68 -11.93 0.26
CA THR A 113 -9.99 -11.84 1.68
C THR A 113 -11.47 -12.12 1.94
N ARG A 114 -12.36 -11.54 1.14
CA ARG A 114 -13.81 -11.77 1.25
C ARG A 114 -14.19 -13.21 0.96
N GLU A 115 -13.61 -13.81 -0.06
CA GLU A 115 -13.84 -15.21 -0.43
C GLU A 115 -13.37 -16.17 0.65
N ALA A 116 -12.23 -15.89 1.27
CA ALA A 116 -11.68 -16.70 2.36
C ALA A 116 -12.45 -16.52 3.66
N GLY A 117 -13.10 -15.37 3.86
CA GLY A 117 -13.76 -15.02 5.10
C GLY A 117 -12.78 -14.82 6.26
N ALA A 118 -11.50 -14.59 5.99
CA ALA A 118 -10.44 -14.48 6.97
C ALA A 118 -9.24 -13.74 6.34
N PRO A 119 -8.32 -13.19 7.18
CA PRO A 119 -7.09 -12.58 6.68
C PRO A 119 -6.30 -13.54 5.80
N LEU A 120 -5.66 -13.01 4.76
CA LEU A 120 -4.79 -13.80 3.88
C LEU A 120 -3.50 -14.17 4.62
N ALA A 121 -3.05 -15.41 4.41
CA ALA A 121 -1.75 -15.85 4.92
C ALA A 121 -0.62 -15.22 4.09
N PRO A 122 0.58 -14.99 4.66
CA PRO A 122 1.70 -14.40 3.93
C PRO A 122 2.00 -15.05 2.57
N PRO A 123 2.01 -16.38 2.42
CA PRO A 123 2.23 -16.99 1.10
C PRO A 123 1.18 -16.60 0.06
N GLN A 124 -0.07 -16.40 0.47
CA GLN A 124 -1.14 -15.96 -0.42
C GLN A 124 -0.93 -14.51 -0.88
N VAL A 125 -0.49 -13.66 0.05
CA VAL A 125 -0.17 -12.25 -0.25
C VAL A 125 0.95 -12.18 -1.27
N VAL A 126 2.02 -12.93 -1.07
CA VAL A 126 3.17 -12.98 -1.98
C VAL A 126 2.74 -13.46 -3.38
N ALA A 127 1.92 -14.52 -3.44
CA ALA A 127 1.46 -15.07 -4.71
C ALA A 127 0.59 -14.07 -5.49
N ILE A 128 -0.35 -13.41 -4.82
CA ILE A 128 -1.20 -12.41 -5.46
C ILE A 128 -0.37 -11.23 -5.93
N ALA A 129 0.48 -10.68 -5.07
CA ALA A 129 1.32 -9.53 -5.41
C ALA A 129 2.20 -9.82 -6.63
N GLY A 130 2.73 -11.04 -6.74
CA GLY A 130 3.57 -11.47 -7.86
C GLY A 130 2.86 -11.42 -9.20
N GLU A 131 1.54 -11.60 -9.23
CA GLU A 131 0.76 -11.49 -10.47
C GLU A 131 0.73 -10.07 -11.02
N TYR A 132 1.03 -9.08 -10.19
CA TYR A 132 0.97 -7.65 -10.54
C TYR A 132 2.36 -6.99 -10.51
N GLY A 133 3.42 -7.79 -10.57
CA GLY A 133 4.78 -7.28 -10.61
C GLY A 133 5.29 -6.72 -9.29
N VAL A 134 4.74 -7.18 -8.16
CA VAL A 134 5.21 -6.78 -6.83
C VAL A 134 5.96 -7.96 -6.22
N ARG A 135 7.22 -7.73 -5.83
CA ARG A 135 8.13 -8.74 -5.31
C ARG A 135 8.59 -8.36 -3.91
N PHE A 136 8.47 -9.29 -2.97
CA PHE A 136 8.94 -9.11 -1.61
C PHE A 136 10.41 -9.53 -1.48
N GLY A 137 11.10 -8.89 -0.60
CA GLY A 137 12.49 -9.13 -0.31
C GLY A 137 13.37 -8.03 -0.75
#